data_1170857419dfb7da07ce4a821d18f2a4
#
_entry.id   1170857419dfb7da07ce4a821d18f2a4
#
_cell.length_a   1.000
_cell.length_b   1.000
_cell.length_c   1.000
_cell.angle_alpha   90.00
_cell.angle_beta   90.00
_cell.angle_gamma   90.00
#
_symmetry.space_group_name_H-M   'P 1'
#
loop_
_entity.id
_entity.type
_entity.pdbx_description
1 polymer ?
#
loop_
_entity_poly.entity_id
_entity_poly.type
_entity_poly.pdbx_seq_one_letter_code
_entity_poly.pdbx_strand_id
1 'polypeptide(L)'
;MSDELVPDPRQMRASDADREKVARVLQQAHGEGRLDLHELDERLGAVYAAKTYGDLVPLTADLGVPAPAVLPLPVQHNAPASRIGGTPGSTASFAFWSGVDRRGEWVVPPTHTAVAIMGGVQLDLTKARFAQGETTINAYALMGGVEIIVPEDITVRVDGVGFMGAFEDLTYKGAPTIPGGPVVRITGFAMMGAVEVKRPKKKKLKGKQRHDELEG
;
A
#
# COMPACT_ATOMS: atom_id res chain seq x y z
N MET A 1 14.31 -27.72 23.36
CA MET A 1 14.74 -26.64 22.48
C MET A 1 14.40 -27.09 21.07
N SER A 2 13.25 -26.72 20.59
CA SER A 2 12.77 -27.08 19.23
C SER A 2 13.27 -25.98 18.29
N ASP A 3 14.23 -26.35 17.47
CA ASP A 3 14.74 -25.49 16.38
C ASP A 3 13.62 -25.43 15.32
N GLU A 4 12.83 -24.36 15.34
CA GLU A 4 11.77 -24.10 14.39
C GLU A 4 12.43 -23.70 13.08
N LEU A 5 12.60 -24.68 12.18
CA LEU A 5 13.16 -24.52 10.84
C LEU A 5 12.33 -23.47 10.07
N VAL A 6 12.82 -22.24 10.04
CA VAL A 6 12.33 -21.23 9.11
C VAL A 6 12.56 -21.77 7.69
N PRO A 7 11.52 -22.00 6.87
CA PRO A 7 11.69 -22.52 5.53
C PRO A 7 12.60 -21.59 4.72
N ASP A 8 13.58 -22.16 4.02
CA ASP A 8 14.44 -21.39 3.11
C ASP A 8 13.55 -20.67 2.08
N PRO A 9 13.57 -19.33 2.02
CA PRO A 9 12.76 -18.55 1.10
C PRO A 9 12.92 -18.97 -0.36
N ARG A 10 14.08 -19.53 -0.73
CA ARG A 10 14.35 -20.03 -2.08
C ARG A 10 13.52 -21.28 -2.42
N GLN A 11 13.09 -22.06 -1.43
CA GLN A 11 12.28 -23.27 -1.62
C GLN A 11 10.78 -22.96 -1.71
N MET A 12 10.37 -21.71 -1.43
CA MET A 12 8.98 -21.30 -1.58
C MET A 12 8.56 -21.38 -3.05
N ARG A 13 7.31 -21.79 -3.28
CA ARG A 13 6.77 -21.88 -4.65
C ARG A 13 6.52 -20.50 -5.22
N ALA A 14 6.99 -20.28 -6.44
CA ALA A 14 6.71 -19.08 -7.21
C ALA A 14 5.26 -19.13 -7.77
N SER A 15 4.56 -18.00 -7.66
CA SER A 15 3.24 -17.84 -8.27
C SER A 15 3.36 -17.47 -9.76
N ASP A 16 2.25 -17.57 -10.50
CA ASP A 16 2.20 -17.06 -11.89
C ASP A 16 2.55 -15.58 -11.99
N ALA A 17 2.07 -14.78 -11.01
CA ALA A 17 2.38 -13.36 -10.94
C ALA A 17 3.88 -13.08 -10.75
N ASP A 18 4.60 -13.95 -10.05
CA ASP A 18 6.04 -13.79 -9.84
C ASP A 18 6.83 -14.17 -11.10
N ARG A 19 6.43 -15.24 -11.79
CA ARG A 19 6.98 -15.59 -13.09
C ARG A 19 6.79 -14.46 -14.10
N GLU A 20 5.62 -13.85 -14.14
CA GLU A 20 5.31 -12.75 -15.04
C GLU A 20 6.14 -11.49 -14.74
N LYS A 21 6.46 -11.21 -13.47
CA LYS A 21 7.37 -10.12 -13.10
C LYS A 21 8.77 -10.35 -13.66
N VAL A 22 9.31 -11.57 -13.53
CA VAL A 22 10.62 -11.92 -14.05
C VAL A 22 10.63 -11.86 -15.58
N ALA A 23 9.59 -12.35 -16.25
CA ALA A 23 9.45 -12.27 -17.71
C ALA A 23 9.52 -10.82 -18.21
N ARG A 24 8.84 -9.89 -17.55
CA ARG A 24 8.93 -8.45 -17.89
C ARG A 24 10.33 -7.87 -17.71
N VAL A 25 11.06 -8.27 -16.69
CA VAL A 25 12.45 -7.84 -16.47
C VAL A 25 13.34 -8.32 -17.62
N LEU A 26 13.20 -9.56 -18.06
CA LEU A 26 13.95 -10.11 -19.18
C LEU A 26 13.63 -9.37 -20.50
N GLN A 27 12.34 -9.10 -20.77
CA GLN A 27 11.90 -8.34 -21.94
C GLN A 27 12.46 -6.92 -21.94
N GLN A 28 12.49 -6.26 -20.79
CA GLN A 28 13.09 -4.95 -20.63
C GLN A 28 14.60 -5.00 -20.91
N ALA A 29 15.32 -5.98 -20.34
CA ALA A 29 16.76 -6.15 -20.54
C ALA A 29 17.10 -6.40 -22.02
N HIS A 30 16.25 -7.14 -22.73
CA HIS A 30 16.38 -7.32 -24.18
C HIS A 30 16.15 -5.99 -24.92
N GLY A 31 15.12 -5.23 -24.58
CA GLY A 31 14.86 -3.91 -25.16
C GLY A 31 15.99 -2.89 -24.91
N GLU A 32 16.73 -3.06 -23.83
CA GLU A 32 17.92 -2.27 -23.50
C GLU A 32 19.23 -2.82 -24.12
N GLY A 33 19.17 -3.91 -24.88
CA GLY A 33 20.30 -4.54 -25.53
C GLY A 33 21.21 -5.35 -24.62
N ARG A 34 20.77 -5.68 -23.38
CA ARG A 34 21.52 -6.49 -22.42
C ARG A 34 21.35 -8.00 -22.61
N LEU A 35 20.31 -8.40 -23.35
CA LEU A 35 20.06 -9.77 -23.76
C LEU A 35 19.85 -9.81 -25.26
N ASP A 36 20.37 -10.81 -25.91
CA ASP A 36 19.97 -11.11 -27.29
C ASP A 36 18.63 -11.85 -27.35
N LEU A 37 18.11 -12.02 -28.56
CA LEU A 37 16.78 -12.67 -28.76
C LEU A 37 16.80 -14.14 -28.36
N HIS A 38 17.89 -14.85 -28.60
CA HIS A 38 18.04 -16.26 -28.26
C HIS A 38 18.10 -16.46 -26.75
N GLU A 39 18.91 -15.64 -26.06
CA GLU A 39 18.99 -15.64 -24.59
C GLU A 39 17.65 -15.27 -23.93
N LEU A 40 16.90 -14.33 -24.51
CA LEU A 40 15.57 -13.99 -24.03
C LEU A 40 14.63 -15.20 -24.10
N ASP A 41 14.59 -15.90 -25.23
CA ASP A 41 13.70 -17.06 -25.46
C ASP A 41 14.02 -18.20 -24.49
N GLU A 42 15.30 -18.53 -24.35
CA GLU A 42 15.75 -19.56 -23.38
C GLU A 42 15.36 -19.21 -21.95
N ARG A 43 15.61 -17.97 -21.53
CA ARG A 43 15.32 -17.54 -20.16
C ARG A 43 13.81 -17.44 -19.92
N LEU A 44 13.01 -17.01 -20.89
CA LEU A 44 11.54 -17.02 -20.77
C LEU A 44 11.02 -18.47 -20.60
N GLY A 45 11.56 -19.42 -21.36
CA GLY A 45 11.24 -20.83 -21.20
C GLY A 45 11.53 -21.31 -19.78
N ALA A 46 12.69 -20.95 -19.23
CA ALA A 46 13.08 -21.28 -17.88
C ALA A 46 12.19 -20.61 -16.81
N VAL A 47 11.78 -19.35 -17.04
CA VAL A 47 10.85 -18.62 -16.14
C VAL A 47 9.52 -19.37 -16.00
N TYR A 48 8.94 -19.78 -17.13
CA TYR A 48 7.64 -20.47 -17.10
C TYR A 48 7.73 -21.92 -16.60
N ALA A 49 8.91 -22.54 -16.68
CA ALA A 49 9.17 -23.84 -16.07
C ALA A 49 9.49 -23.78 -14.57
N ALA A 50 9.88 -22.62 -14.06
CA ALA A 50 10.30 -22.43 -12.66
C ALA A 50 9.15 -22.72 -11.69
N LYS A 51 9.47 -23.49 -10.64
CA LYS A 51 8.51 -23.88 -9.59
C LYS A 51 8.74 -23.12 -8.29
N THR A 52 9.97 -22.70 -8.03
CA THR A 52 10.38 -22.03 -6.80
C THR A 52 11.04 -20.70 -7.08
N TYR A 53 11.17 -19.87 -6.04
CA TYR A 53 11.96 -18.64 -6.17
C TYR A 53 13.44 -18.92 -6.44
N GLY A 54 13.97 -20.03 -5.92
CA GLY A 54 15.33 -20.45 -6.21
C GLY A 54 15.60 -20.67 -7.70
N ASP A 55 14.59 -21.10 -8.45
CA ASP A 55 14.67 -21.30 -9.89
C ASP A 55 14.64 -19.97 -10.66
N LEU A 56 14.02 -18.93 -10.12
CA LEU A 56 13.88 -17.62 -10.77
C LEU A 56 15.10 -16.71 -10.56
N VAL A 57 15.76 -16.81 -9.41
CA VAL A 57 16.88 -15.91 -9.02
C VAL A 57 18.02 -15.91 -10.04
N PRO A 58 18.53 -17.06 -10.54
CA PRO A 58 19.66 -17.07 -11.46
C PRO A 58 19.34 -16.46 -12.83
N LEU A 59 18.06 -16.38 -13.23
CA LEU A 59 17.66 -15.93 -14.54
C LEU A 59 17.85 -14.42 -14.78
N THR A 60 18.06 -13.65 -13.70
CA THR A 60 18.25 -12.18 -13.76
C THR A 60 19.50 -11.72 -13.04
N ALA A 61 20.30 -12.65 -12.51
CA ALA A 61 21.44 -12.33 -11.64
C ALA A 61 22.53 -11.51 -12.33
N ASP A 62 22.74 -11.71 -13.62
CA ASP A 62 23.74 -11.06 -14.48
C ASP A 62 23.26 -9.74 -15.08
N LEU A 63 21.97 -9.43 -14.99
CA LEU A 63 21.39 -8.26 -15.66
C LEU A 63 21.60 -6.94 -14.90
N GLY A 64 22.28 -6.97 -13.72
CA GLY A 64 22.51 -5.76 -12.91
C GLY A 64 21.23 -5.07 -12.46
N VAL A 65 20.07 -5.66 -12.72
CA VAL A 65 18.82 -5.25 -12.08
C VAL A 65 18.89 -5.76 -10.65
N PRO A 66 18.55 -4.93 -9.63
CA PRO A 66 18.32 -5.46 -8.31
C PRO A 66 17.37 -6.63 -8.52
N ALA A 67 17.79 -7.84 -8.08
CA ALA A 67 16.97 -9.04 -8.22
C ALA A 67 15.54 -8.62 -7.93
N PRO A 68 14.56 -8.89 -8.83
CA PRO A 68 13.21 -8.48 -8.56
C PRO A 68 12.95 -8.92 -7.14
N ALA A 69 12.38 -8.06 -6.31
CA ALA A 69 12.13 -8.34 -4.91
C ALA A 69 11.08 -9.47 -4.80
N VAL A 70 11.45 -10.61 -5.33
CA VAL A 70 10.71 -11.86 -5.44
C VAL A 70 10.96 -12.70 -4.20
N LEU A 71 12.10 -12.44 -3.53
CA LEU A 71 12.30 -12.97 -2.20
C LEU A 71 11.62 -12.01 -1.23
N PRO A 72 10.70 -12.49 -0.40
CA PRO A 72 10.40 -11.78 0.83
C PRO A 72 11.65 -11.84 1.71
N LEU A 73 12.67 -11.03 1.35
CA LEU A 73 13.72 -10.76 2.30
C LEU A 73 13.02 -10.13 3.49
N PRO A 74 13.29 -10.58 4.71
CA PRO A 74 12.94 -9.81 5.88
C PRO A 74 13.75 -8.51 5.77
N VAL A 75 13.14 -7.50 5.16
CA VAL A 75 13.68 -6.15 5.17
C VAL A 75 13.57 -5.72 6.62
N GLN A 76 14.69 -5.83 7.35
CA GLN A 76 14.80 -5.24 8.67
C GLN A 76 14.75 -3.72 8.52
N HIS A 77 13.56 -3.21 8.44
CA HIS A 77 13.31 -1.78 8.60
C HIS A 77 13.28 -1.52 10.10
N ASN A 78 14.27 -0.80 10.58
CA ASN A 78 14.26 -0.14 11.90
C ASN A 78 13.28 1.07 11.87
N ALA A 79 12.05 0.84 11.48
CA ALA A 79 10.93 1.73 11.66
C ALA A 79 10.01 1.13 12.72
N PRO A 80 9.06 1.85 13.31
CA PRO A 80 8.14 1.24 14.25
C PRO A 80 7.48 0.05 13.56
N ALA A 81 8.08 -1.11 13.76
CA ALA A 81 7.88 -2.37 13.04
C ALA A 81 6.46 -2.94 13.23
N SER A 82 5.60 -2.22 13.95
CA SER A 82 4.26 -2.64 14.30
C SER A 82 3.22 -2.44 13.20
N ARG A 83 3.50 -1.63 12.15
CA ARG A 83 2.48 -1.29 11.14
C ARG A 83 2.64 -1.97 9.79
N ILE A 84 3.78 -2.59 9.51
CA ILE A 84 4.02 -3.30 8.24
C ILE A 84 3.90 -4.80 8.46
N GLY A 85 3.11 -5.47 7.61
CA GLY A 85 2.87 -6.92 7.64
C GLY A 85 1.43 -7.28 7.96
N GLY A 86 1.12 -8.56 7.81
CA GLY A 86 -0.21 -9.15 7.95
C GLY A 86 -0.81 -9.57 6.61
N THR A 87 -1.88 -10.36 6.65
CA THR A 87 -2.58 -10.80 5.44
C THR A 87 -3.42 -9.66 4.89
N PRO A 88 -3.21 -9.24 3.62
CA PRO A 88 -3.98 -8.16 3.02
C PRO A 88 -5.48 -8.43 3.05
N GLY A 89 -6.25 -7.41 3.42
CA GLY A 89 -7.70 -7.44 3.33
C GLY A 89 -8.19 -7.21 1.89
N SER A 90 -9.48 -6.84 1.75
CA SER A 90 -10.09 -6.54 0.46
C SER A 90 -9.35 -5.40 -0.27
N THR A 91 -9.13 -5.57 -1.56
CA THR A 91 -8.47 -4.60 -2.44
C THR A 91 -9.39 -3.47 -2.92
N ALA A 92 -10.69 -3.53 -2.61
CA ALA A 92 -11.65 -2.53 -3.04
C ALA A 92 -12.68 -2.19 -1.95
N SER A 93 -13.15 -0.94 -1.99
CA SER A 93 -14.31 -0.41 -1.25
C SER A 93 -15.20 0.33 -2.23
N PHE A 94 -16.44 -0.12 -2.38
CA PHE A 94 -17.36 0.40 -3.38
C PHE A 94 -18.67 0.82 -2.71
N ALA A 95 -19.05 2.08 -2.85
CA ALA A 95 -20.29 2.64 -2.36
C ALA A 95 -21.17 3.09 -3.53
N PHE A 96 -22.32 2.41 -3.70
CA PHE A 96 -23.36 2.78 -4.62
C PHE A 96 -24.65 2.99 -3.84
N TRP A 97 -25.14 4.20 -3.75
CA TRP A 97 -26.31 4.60 -2.95
C TRP A 97 -26.22 4.22 -1.46
N SER A 98 -25.01 4.07 -0.92
CA SER A 98 -24.77 3.60 0.44
C SER A 98 -23.48 4.17 1.01
N GLY A 99 -23.15 3.83 2.28
CA GLY A 99 -21.88 4.15 2.90
C GLY A 99 -21.04 2.88 3.10
N VAL A 100 -19.77 2.99 2.87
CA VAL A 100 -18.76 1.98 3.24
C VAL A 100 -17.78 2.60 4.22
N ASP A 101 -17.64 1.97 5.38
CA ASP A 101 -16.76 2.44 6.44
C ASP A 101 -15.78 1.32 6.81
N ARG A 102 -14.49 1.62 6.66
CA ARG A 102 -13.41 0.75 7.08
C ARG A 102 -12.62 1.38 8.20
N ARG A 103 -12.77 0.83 9.39
CA ARG A 103 -12.12 1.28 10.62
C ARG A 103 -11.46 0.11 11.36
N GLY A 104 -10.59 0.45 12.30
CA GLY A 104 -9.95 -0.52 13.20
C GLY A 104 -8.70 -1.15 12.62
N GLU A 105 -8.40 -2.36 13.07
CA GLU A 105 -7.18 -3.07 12.70
C GLU A 105 -7.39 -3.90 11.44
N TRP A 106 -7.27 -3.27 10.30
CA TRP A 106 -7.28 -3.96 9.01
C TRP A 106 -5.95 -3.79 8.29
N VAL A 107 -5.62 -4.73 7.40
CA VAL A 107 -4.38 -4.70 6.64
C VAL A 107 -4.67 -4.12 5.26
N VAL A 108 -4.11 -2.94 4.99
CA VAL A 108 -4.21 -2.28 3.70
C VAL A 108 -3.37 -3.02 2.69
N PRO A 109 -3.95 -3.49 1.56
CA PRO A 109 -3.19 -4.14 0.51
C PRO A 109 -2.25 -3.15 -0.19
N PRO A 110 -1.28 -3.64 -1.00
CA PRO A 110 -0.36 -2.77 -1.75
C PRO A 110 -1.08 -1.78 -2.67
N THR A 111 -2.25 -2.18 -3.18
CA THR A 111 -3.15 -1.30 -3.94
C THR A 111 -4.58 -1.49 -3.43
N HIS A 112 -5.23 -0.38 -3.07
CA HIS A 112 -6.62 -0.35 -2.66
C HIS A 112 -7.40 0.65 -3.50
N THR A 113 -8.57 0.25 -3.99
CA THR A 113 -9.44 1.14 -4.80
C THR A 113 -10.70 1.48 -4.03
N ALA A 114 -10.95 2.77 -3.82
CA ALA A 114 -12.15 3.30 -3.18
C ALA A 114 -12.99 4.04 -4.21
N VAL A 115 -14.24 3.62 -4.40
CA VAL A 115 -15.16 4.22 -5.37
C VAL A 115 -16.44 4.62 -4.68
N ALA A 116 -16.82 5.89 -4.74
CA ALA A 116 -18.08 6.43 -4.30
C ALA A 116 -18.86 6.98 -5.49
N ILE A 117 -19.96 6.32 -5.87
CA ILE A 117 -20.79 6.79 -7.00
C ILE A 117 -21.86 7.75 -6.48
N MET A 118 -22.77 7.29 -5.61
CA MET A 118 -23.76 8.11 -4.89
C MET A 118 -23.77 7.67 -3.43
N GLY A 119 -22.84 8.20 -2.64
CA GLY A 119 -22.68 7.75 -1.26
C GLY A 119 -21.33 8.14 -0.69
N GLY A 120 -20.86 7.43 0.32
CA GLY A 120 -19.60 7.73 0.97
C GLY A 120 -18.73 6.51 1.21
N VAL A 121 -17.42 6.65 1.00
CA VAL A 121 -16.43 5.68 1.44
C VAL A 121 -15.54 6.35 2.49
N GLN A 122 -15.46 5.78 3.67
CA GLN A 122 -14.56 6.23 4.72
C GLN A 122 -13.49 5.17 4.97
N LEU A 123 -12.23 5.56 4.82
CA LEU A 123 -11.07 4.72 5.11
C LEU A 123 -10.31 5.32 6.28
N ASP A 124 -10.40 4.69 7.44
CA ASP A 124 -9.65 5.08 8.63
C ASP A 124 -8.37 4.23 8.75
N LEU A 125 -7.23 4.87 8.53
CA LEU A 125 -5.91 4.24 8.60
C LEU A 125 -5.23 4.43 9.96
N THR A 126 -5.91 5.01 10.95
CA THR A 126 -5.31 5.33 12.26
C THR A 126 -4.82 4.09 12.99
N LYS A 127 -5.52 2.97 12.86
CA LYS A 127 -5.16 1.67 13.43
C LYS A 127 -4.82 0.61 12.37
N ALA A 128 -4.83 0.99 11.11
CA ALA A 128 -4.55 0.08 10.02
C ALA A 128 -3.09 -0.35 10.00
N ARG A 129 -2.84 -1.56 9.54
CA ARG A 129 -1.52 -2.07 9.17
C ARG A 129 -1.40 -2.02 7.65
N PHE A 130 -0.19 -2.11 7.14
CA PHE A 130 0.09 -2.08 5.71
C PHE A 130 0.78 -3.38 5.31
N ALA A 131 0.31 -4.01 4.25
CA ALA A 131 0.93 -5.25 3.77
C ALA A 131 2.39 -5.04 3.32
N GLN A 132 2.69 -3.81 2.84
CA GLN A 132 4.02 -3.41 2.35
C GLN A 132 4.36 -1.99 2.84
N GLY A 133 5.63 -1.61 2.72
CA GLY A 133 6.12 -0.28 3.09
C GLY A 133 5.57 0.86 2.22
N GLU A 134 5.11 0.56 0.99
CA GLU A 134 4.44 1.52 0.10
C GLU A 134 3.07 0.97 -0.31
N THR A 135 2.05 1.81 -0.21
CA THR A 135 0.66 1.49 -0.55
C THR A 135 0.07 2.58 -1.43
N THR A 136 -0.62 2.19 -2.49
CA THR A 136 -1.36 3.10 -3.36
C THR A 136 -2.86 2.97 -3.10
N ILE A 137 -3.53 4.10 -2.81
CA ILE A 137 -4.98 4.18 -2.69
C ILE A 137 -5.51 4.98 -3.88
N ASN A 138 -6.29 4.32 -4.73
CA ASN A 138 -6.99 4.95 -5.84
C ASN A 138 -8.37 5.38 -5.35
N ALA A 139 -8.64 6.68 -5.25
CA ALA A 139 -9.89 7.23 -4.74
C ALA A 139 -10.69 7.91 -5.85
N TYR A 140 -11.89 7.43 -6.08
CA TYR A 140 -12.79 7.94 -7.12
C TYR A 140 -14.13 8.33 -6.51
N ALA A 141 -14.51 9.62 -6.67
CA ALA A 141 -15.79 10.15 -6.24
C ALA A 141 -16.54 10.74 -7.43
N LEU A 142 -17.71 10.16 -7.81
CA LEU A 142 -18.53 10.71 -8.88
C LEU A 142 -19.52 11.75 -8.35
N MET A 143 -20.49 11.34 -7.55
CA MET A 143 -21.50 12.20 -6.90
C MET A 143 -21.59 11.88 -5.39
N GLY A 144 -20.45 11.63 -4.78
CA GLY A 144 -20.35 11.22 -3.39
C GLY A 144 -19.03 11.69 -2.77
N GLY A 145 -18.61 11.06 -1.70
CA GLY A 145 -17.39 11.42 -1.00
C GLY A 145 -16.49 10.22 -0.69
N VAL A 146 -15.18 10.40 -0.81
CA VAL A 146 -14.19 9.49 -0.27
C VAL A 146 -13.41 10.23 0.80
N GLU A 147 -13.51 9.79 2.04
CA GLU A 147 -12.78 10.34 3.17
C GLU A 147 -11.68 9.37 3.60
N ILE A 148 -10.46 9.86 3.65
CA ILE A 148 -9.30 9.06 4.07
C ILE A 148 -8.67 9.71 5.30
N ILE A 149 -8.75 9.03 6.43
CA ILE A 149 -8.17 9.50 7.70
C ILE A 149 -6.81 8.84 7.87
N VAL A 150 -5.76 9.66 7.87
CA VAL A 150 -4.37 9.19 7.93
C VAL A 150 -3.72 9.59 9.26
N PRO A 151 -3.03 8.67 9.96
CA PRO A 151 -2.35 8.98 11.22
C PRO A 151 -1.11 9.85 11.01
N GLU A 152 -0.56 10.37 12.11
CA GLU A 152 0.61 11.26 12.06
C GLU A 152 1.92 10.51 11.76
N ASP A 153 1.95 9.20 11.93
CA ASP A 153 3.14 8.33 11.84
C ASP A 153 3.35 7.67 10.47
N ILE A 154 2.63 8.12 9.44
CA ILE A 154 2.85 7.68 8.06
C ILE A 154 3.13 8.86 7.13
N THR A 155 3.92 8.60 6.10
CA THR A 155 4.16 9.58 5.01
C THR A 155 3.03 9.49 4.00
N VAL A 156 2.41 10.61 3.66
CA VAL A 156 1.31 10.68 2.69
C VAL A 156 1.73 11.52 1.50
N ARG A 157 1.42 11.02 0.30
CA ARG A 157 1.55 11.75 -0.97
C ARG A 157 0.20 11.76 -1.67
N VAL A 158 -0.29 12.94 -1.99
CA VAL A 158 -1.61 13.13 -2.60
C VAL A 158 -1.44 13.71 -4.00
N ASP A 159 -1.85 12.94 -5.01
CA ASP A 159 -1.72 13.26 -6.44
C ASP A 159 -3.07 13.03 -7.14
N GLY A 160 -4.10 13.82 -6.80
CA GLY A 160 -5.45 13.66 -7.37
C GLY A 160 -5.94 14.92 -8.09
N VAL A 161 -6.98 14.75 -8.91
CA VAL A 161 -7.60 15.83 -9.69
C VAL A 161 -9.07 15.96 -9.36
N GLY A 162 -9.57 17.19 -9.13
CA GLY A 162 -10.98 17.53 -9.02
C GLY A 162 -11.49 18.15 -10.32
N PHE A 163 -12.63 17.65 -10.85
CA PHE A 163 -13.36 18.26 -11.96
C PHE A 163 -14.81 18.50 -11.52
N MET A 164 -15.22 19.74 -11.38
CA MET A 164 -16.50 20.14 -10.75
C MET A 164 -16.70 19.56 -9.33
N GLY A 165 -15.62 19.10 -8.70
CA GLY A 165 -15.55 18.53 -7.36
C GLY A 165 -14.22 18.88 -6.72
N ALA A 166 -13.99 18.42 -5.49
CA ALA A 166 -12.80 18.71 -4.73
C ALA A 166 -11.93 17.46 -4.54
N PHE A 167 -10.62 17.60 -4.72
CA PHE A 167 -9.63 16.62 -4.27
C PHE A 167 -8.69 17.35 -3.33
N GLU A 168 -8.87 17.15 -2.02
CA GLU A 168 -8.25 18.01 -1.01
C GLU A 168 -7.30 17.23 -0.11
N ASP A 169 -6.08 17.74 0.02
CA ASP A 169 -5.15 17.32 1.05
C ASP A 169 -5.23 18.27 2.25
N LEU A 170 -5.91 17.82 3.29
CA LEU A 170 -6.07 18.54 4.56
C LEU A 170 -5.04 18.07 5.62
N THR A 171 -4.00 17.34 5.20
CA THR A 171 -2.99 16.80 6.12
C THR A 171 -1.93 17.77 6.57
N TYR A 172 -2.08 19.06 6.37
CA TYR A 172 -1.10 20.14 6.59
C TYR A 172 0.14 20.02 5.68
N LYS A 173 0.35 21.01 4.84
CA LYS A 173 1.57 21.17 4.03
C LYS A 173 2.79 21.22 4.95
N GLY A 174 3.58 20.18 4.96
CA GLY A 174 4.78 20.08 5.80
C GLY A 174 4.76 18.91 6.79
N ALA A 175 3.88 17.93 6.61
CA ALA A 175 3.96 16.69 7.39
C ALA A 175 5.35 16.06 7.19
N PRO A 176 6.09 15.77 8.26
CA PRO A 176 7.44 15.25 8.14
C PRO A 176 7.41 13.91 7.39
N THR A 177 8.30 13.77 6.41
CA THR A 177 8.63 12.46 5.87
C THR A 177 9.25 11.65 7.00
N ILE A 178 8.59 10.59 7.43
CA ILE A 178 9.09 9.73 8.49
C ILE A 178 10.05 8.73 7.87
N PRO A 179 11.37 8.84 8.15
CA PRO A 179 12.34 7.91 7.61
C PRO A 179 11.98 6.48 8.01
N GLY A 180 11.80 5.60 7.03
CA GLY A 180 11.49 4.18 7.27
C GLY A 180 10.04 3.88 7.66
N GLY A 181 9.15 4.86 7.75
CA GLY A 181 7.71 4.66 7.95
C GLY A 181 6.97 4.26 6.67
N PRO A 182 5.74 3.73 6.78
CA PRO A 182 4.91 3.43 5.62
C PRO A 182 4.64 4.69 4.79
N VAL A 183 4.65 4.53 3.46
CA VAL A 183 4.31 5.58 2.50
C VAL A 183 2.96 5.24 1.88
N VAL A 184 2.01 6.15 1.97
CA VAL A 184 0.69 6.02 1.33
C VAL A 184 0.57 7.06 0.23
N ARG A 185 0.50 6.57 -1.00
CA ARG A 185 0.20 7.40 -2.17
C ARG A 185 -1.31 7.37 -2.41
N ILE A 186 -1.94 8.53 -2.47
CA ILE A 186 -3.37 8.68 -2.75
C ILE A 186 -3.50 9.39 -4.09
N THR A 187 -4.17 8.72 -5.04
CA THR A 187 -4.40 9.25 -6.38
C THR A 187 -5.85 9.00 -6.80
N GLY A 188 -6.28 9.62 -7.88
CA GLY A 188 -7.63 9.44 -8.41
C GLY A 188 -8.27 10.74 -8.88
N PHE A 189 -9.61 10.75 -8.91
CA PHE A 189 -10.32 11.97 -9.27
C PHE A 189 -11.67 12.11 -8.55
N ALA A 190 -12.13 13.36 -8.40
CA ALA A 190 -13.46 13.72 -7.94
C ALA A 190 -14.19 14.47 -9.07
N MET A 191 -15.36 13.97 -9.51
CA MET A 191 -16.12 14.62 -10.60
C MET A 191 -17.12 15.66 -10.06
N MET A 192 -18.18 15.24 -9.38
CA MET A 192 -19.17 16.11 -8.70
C MET A 192 -19.28 15.75 -7.21
N GLY A 193 -18.15 15.38 -6.63
CA GLY A 193 -18.05 14.94 -5.25
C GLY A 193 -16.76 15.43 -4.61
N ALA A 194 -16.34 14.80 -3.53
CA ALA A 194 -15.12 15.17 -2.85
C ALA A 194 -14.27 13.95 -2.48
N VAL A 195 -12.96 14.09 -2.62
CA VAL A 195 -11.97 13.21 -1.98
C VAL A 195 -11.20 14.05 -0.98
N GLU A 196 -11.33 13.70 0.29
CA GLU A 196 -10.69 14.42 1.39
C GLU A 196 -9.69 13.52 2.10
N VAL A 197 -8.44 13.96 2.19
CA VAL A 197 -7.40 13.31 2.98
C VAL A 197 -7.12 14.17 4.21
N LYS A 198 -7.35 13.62 5.40
CA LYS A 198 -7.23 14.39 6.64
C LYS A 198 -6.58 13.63 7.77
N ARG A 199 -6.08 14.37 8.76
CA ARG A 199 -5.58 13.82 10.03
C ARG A 199 -6.74 13.62 11.02
N PRO A 200 -6.64 12.66 11.97
CA PRO A 200 -7.64 12.48 13.00
C PRO A 200 -7.74 13.75 13.87
N LYS A 201 -8.97 14.19 14.15
CA LYS A 201 -9.19 15.32 15.07
C LYS A 201 -8.69 14.93 16.46
N LYS A 202 -7.76 15.69 17.04
CA LYS A 202 -7.36 15.54 18.44
C LYS A 202 -8.61 15.73 19.31
N LYS A 203 -9.02 14.71 20.07
CA LYS A 203 -10.06 14.88 21.10
C LYS A 203 -9.55 15.91 22.08
N LYS A 204 -10.13 17.13 22.06
CA LYS A 204 -10.01 18.05 23.18
C LYS A 204 -10.61 17.32 24.40
N LEU A 205 -9.78 16.93 25.34
CA LEU A 205 -10.22 16.56 26.67
C LEU A 205 -10.97 17.78 27.21
N LYS A 206 -12.30 17.73 27.23
CA LYS A 206 -13.09 18.67 28.04
C LYS A 206 -12.68 18.43 29.47
N GLY A 207 -11.82 19.31 29.97
CA GLY A 207 -11.57 19.43 31.39
C GLY A 207 -12.91 19.67 32.09
N LYS A 208 -13.35 18.65 32.81
CA LYS A 208 -14.46 18.75 33.74
C LYS A 208 -13.92 19.58 34.91
N GLN A 209 -14.09 20.90 34.87
CA GLN A 209 -13.95 21.72 36.05
C GLN A 209 -15.00 21.25 37.06
N ARG A 210 -14.57 20.52 38.04
CA ARG A 210 -15.30 20.38 39.27
C ARG A 210 -15.21 21.75 39.97
N HIS A 211 -16.29 22.47 39.96
CA HIS A 211 -16.57 23.49 40.92
C HIS A 211 -16.98 22.75 42.21
N ASP A 212 -16.03 22.53 43.11
CA ASP A 212 -16.33 22.28 44.51
C ASP A 212 -16.56 23.66 45.13
N GLU A 213 -17.80 24.04 45.24
CA GLU A 213 -18.25 25.05 46.19
C GLU A 213 -18.10 24.45 47.57
N LEU A 214 -17.14 24.97 48.29
CA LEU A 214 -17.11 24.86 49.76
C LEU A 214 -17.87 26.06 50.31
N GLU A 215 -19.13 25.85 50.59
CA GLU A 215 -19.81 26.61 51.64
C GLU A 215 -19.84 25.74 52.90
N GLY A 216 -19.37 26.32 53.97
CA GLY A 216 -19.43 25.84 55.34
C GLY A 216 -18.91 26.92 56.28
#